data_14dc097c43760d4382dc5b2c218069fa
#
_entry.id   14dc097c43760d4382dc5b2c218069fa
#
_cell.length_a   1.000
_cell.length_b   1.000
_cell.length_c   1.000
_cell.angle_alpha   90.00
_cell.angle_beta   90.00
_cell.angle_gamma   90.00
#
_symmetry.space_group_name_H-M   'P 1'
#
loop_
_entity.id
_entity.type
_entity.pdbx_description
1 polymer ?
#
loop_
_entity_poly.entity_id
_entity_poly.type
_entity_poly.pdbx_seq_one_letter_code
_entity_poly.pdbx_strand_id
1 'polypeptide(L)'
;MRLLRSQSTLTRNDEVNKFEPGKFPGRVALQQRVLPRYRVAFLETLAQACVRGLYVFAGQALEVEGIEPAESLQVAHLTRAQNLYFRDPSSKLFLCWQKGFVHWLEENQPVALIVEANPRNLATRLAVRWMHRRGKPVVGWGLGAPTVTGAMSALRNWERLSLLHSLDAVIAYSRRGAEQYRSLGLPAERVFVASNAVAPRPSQPPLVKPVGVNASLTVLFIGRLQERKRLDHLLYACAALPHDKQPRLLIAGDGPERERLQALAQEIYPHAEFLGAKHGANLEPYFAAADLFVLPGTGGLAVQQAMAHALPVIVARGDGTQEDLVRPENGWQIASDNLEALKEALGLALSDPDRLRRMGQEAYRVVAEEVNIEEMVRVFVEALNKVGQ
;
A
#
# COMPACT_ATOMS: atom_id res chain seq x y z
N MET A 1 -56.08 17.94 -36.61
CA MET A 1 -56.64 18.17 -35.26
C MET A 1 -55.84 17.34 -34.27
N ARG A 2 -54.95 18.04 -33.58
CA ARG A 2 -54.53 17.94 -32.16
C ARG A 2 -54.18 16.55 -31.62
N LEU A 3 -52.86 16.37 -31.30
CA LEU A 3 -52.22 16.54 -29.96
C LEU A 3 -52.43 15.28 -29.08
N LEU A 4 -51.45 14.67 -28.46
CA LEU A 4 -50.47 15.13 -27.47
C LEU A 4 -49.44 13.97 -27.25
N ARG A 5 -48.17 14.21 -27.31
CA ARG A 5 -47.17 14.26 -26.24
C ARG A 5 -47.41 13.36 -25.01
N SER A 6 -46.53 12.42 -24.78
CA SER A 6 -45.86 12.34 -23.47
C SER A 6 -44.47 11.75 -23.67
N GLN A 7 -43.49 12.62 -23.60
CA GLN A 7 -42.12 12.29 -23.26
C GLN A 7 -42.08 12.00 -21.78
N SER A 8 -41.83 10.79 -21.37
CA SER A 8 -41.34 10.49 -20.01
C SER A 8 -39.83 10.49 -20.08
N THR A 9 -39.23 11.62 -19.75
CA THR A 9 -37.84 11.77 -19.35
C THR A 9 -37.64 11.01 -18.05
N LEU A 10 -37.12 9.81 -18.15
CA LEU A 10 -36.47 9.15 -17.03
C LEU A 10 -35.11 9.85 -16.83
N THR A 11 -35.12 10.85 -15.97
CA THR A 11 -33.91 11.33 -15.32
C THR A 11 -33.41 10.23 -14.41
N ARG A 12 -32.47 9.48 -14.94
CA ARG A 12 -31.68 8.55 -14.16
C ARG A 12 -30.74 9.39 -13.30
N ASN A 13 -31.15 9.66 -12.06
CA ASN A 13 -30.25 10.11 -11.01
C ASN A 13 -29.27 8.98 -10.71
N ASP A 14 -28.21 8.90 -11.48
CA ASP A 14 -26.97 8.24 -11.05
C ASP A 14 -26.30 9.14 -10.02
N GLU A 15 -26.88 9.24 -8.83
CA GLU A 15 -26.13 9.57 -7.63
C GLU A 15 -25.18 8.39 -7.36
N VAL A 16 -24.03 8.47 -7.99
CA VAL A 16 -22.85 7.74 -7.53
C VAL A 16 -22.69 8.15 -6.06
N ASN A 17 -22.96 7.22 -5.17
CA ASN A 17 -22.87 7.37 -3.73
C ASN A 17 -21.41 7.80 -3.44
N LYS A 18 -21.18 9.13 -3.42
CA LYS A 18 -19.89 9.71 -3.01
C LYS A 18 -19.73 9.37 -1.55
N PHE A 19 -18.90 8.38 -1.26
CA PHE A 19 -18.48 8.09 0.10
C PHE A 19 -17.84 9.36 0.67
N GLU A 20 -18.56 10.03 1.57
CA GLU A 20 -18.00 11.12 2.35
C GLU A 20 -17.44 10.48 3.64
N PRO A 21 -16.12 10.41 3.82
CA PRO A 21 -15.56 10.01 5.09
C PRO A 21 -16.03 10.97 6.18
N GLY A 22 -16.33 10.47 7.37
CA GLY A 22 -16.60 11.32 8.52
C GLY A 22 -15.52 12.39 8.65
N LYS A 23 -15.87 13.59 9.17
CA LYS A 23 -14.90 14.68 9.30
C LYS A 23 -14.34 14.74 10.70
N PHE A 24 -13.04 15.06 10.81
CA PHE A 24 -12.40 15.43 12.06
C PHE A 24 -12.40 16.95 12.22
N PRO A 25 -12.96 17.51 13.30
CA PRO A 25 -13.18 18.97 13.40
C PRO A 25 -11.92 19.78 13.65
N GLY A 26 -10.82 19.14 14.04
CA GLY A 26 -9.60 19.79 14.48
C GLY A 26 -8.51 19.92 13.42
N ARG A 27 -7.43 20.62 13.79
CA ARG A 27 -6.18 20.64 13.06
C ARG A 27 -5.37 19.39 13.40
N VAL A 28 -4.94 18.66 12.40
CA VAL A 28 -4.14 17.43 12.57
C VAL A 28 -2.71 17.69 12.12
N ALA A 29 -1.74 17.28 12.93
CA ALA A 29 -0.34 17.15 12.53
C ALA A 29 -0.05 15.69 12.15
N LEU A 30 0.72 15.47 11.09
CA LEU A 30 1.18 14.14 10.68
C LEU A 30 2.68 14.16 10.43
N GLN A 31 3.40 13.29 11.10
CA GLN A 31 4.84 13.12 10.93
C GLN A 31 5.15 11.87 10.13
N GLN A 32 6.02 12.01 9.13
CA GLN A 32 6.65 10.90 8.44
C GLN A 32 8.14 11.15 8.27
N ARG A 33 8.95 10.08 8.38
CA ARG A 33 10.39 10.18 8.09
C ARG A 33 10.63 10.61 6.65
N VAL A 34 9.88 10.02 5.73
CA VAL A 34 9.96 10.28 4.29
C VAL A 34 8.56 10.39 3.73
N LEU A 35 8.34 11.29 2.78
CA LEU A 35 7.08 11.40 2.04
C LEU A 35 7.24 10.81 0.64
N PRO A 36 6.85 9.53 0.43
CA PRO A 36 6.89 8.94 -0.88
C PRO A 36 5.69 9.40 -1.74
N ARG A 37 5.90 9.48 -3.05
CA ARG A 37 4.89 9.94 -4.01
C ARG A 37 3.56 9.17 -3.93
N TYR A 38 3.61 7.86 -3.70
CA TYR A 38 2.40 7.04 -3.61
C TYR A 38 1.50 7.40 -2.41
N ARG A 39 1.99 8.17 -1.42
CA ARG A 39 1.21 8.65 -0.27
C ARG A 39 0.43 9.92 -0.52
N VAL A 40 0.71 10.63 -1.61
CA VAL A 40 0.08 11.93 -1.91
C VAL A 40 -1.43 11.80 -1.92
N ALA A 41 -1.99 10.87 -2.69
CA ALA A 41 -3.45 10.70 -2.78
C ALA A 41 -4.12 10.45 -1.42
N PHE A 42 -3.52 9.60 -0.57
CA PHE A 42 -4.02 9.37 0.79
C PHE A 42 -3.97 10.64 1.64
N LEU A 43 -2.85 11.39 1.62
CA LEU A 43 -2.70 12.60 2.44
C LEU A 43 -3.65 13.72 2.00
N GLU A 44 -3.87 13.87 0.70
CA GLU A 44 -4.83 14.85 0.16
C GLU A 44 -6.28 14.50 0.55
N THR A 45 -6.64 13.22 0.48
CA THR A 45 -7.96 12.75 0.90
C THR A 45 -8.14 12.91 2.43
N LEU A 46 -7.11 12.60 3.23
CA LEU A 46 -7.14 12.82 4.67
C LEU A 46 -7.24 14.33 5.01
N ALA A 47 -6.55 15.19 4.25
CA ALA A 47 -6.63 16.64 4.44
C ALA A 47 -8.04 17.18 4.20
N GLN A 48 -8.75 16.67 3.20
CA GLN A 48 -10.15 17.01 2.93
C GLN A 48 -11.11 16.58 4.07
N ALA A 49 -10.73 15.52 4.81
CA ALA A 49 -11.46 15.05 5.97
C ALA A 49 -11.14 15.81 7.28
N CYS A 50 -10.06 16.62 7.31
CA CYS A 50 -9.66 17.44 8.46
C CYS A 50 -10.17 18.88 8.30
N VAL A 51 -11.22 19.28 9.04
CA VAL A 51 -11.90 20.58 8.86
C VAL A 51 -10.96 21.78 9.03
N ARG A 52 -9.99 21.69 9.94
CA ARG A 52 -9.00 22.75 10.20
C ARG A 52 -7.62 22.45 9.58
N GLY A 53 -7.59 21.54 8.61
CA GLY A 53 -6.41 21.20 7.82
C GLY A 53 -5.55 20.10 8.41
N LEU A 54 -4.80 19.48 7.49
CA LEU A 54 -3.75 18.49 7.77
C LEU A 54 -2.37 19.13 7.52
N TYR A 55 -1.52 19.11 8.53
CA TYR A 55 -0.15 19.63 8.48
C TYR A 55 0.81 18.46 8.51
N VAL A 56 1.63 18.34 7.48
CA VAL A 56 2.54 17.21 7.28
C VAL A 56 4.00 17.67 7.50
N PHE A 57 4.70 16.99 8.41
CA PHE A 57 6.12 17.18 8.66
C PHE A 57 6.87 15.96 8.15
N ALA A 58 7.55 16.09 7.02
CA ALA A 58 8.19 14.94 6.36
C ALA A 58 9.52 15.31 5.72
N GLY A 59 10.51 14.44 5.91
CA GLY A 59 11.82 14.58 5.30
C GLY A 59 11.92 13.92 3.92
N GLN A 60 13.15 13.89 3.40
CA GLN A 60 13.47 13.25 2.13
C GLN A 60 14.10 11.88 2.35
N ALA A 61 13.89 10.98 1.40
CA ALA A 61 14.58 9.70 1.33
C ALA A 61 16.04 9.90 0.93
N LEU A 62 16.89 8.97 1.34
CA LEU A 62 18.23 8.86 0.77
C LEU A 62 18.13 8.21 -0.62
N GLU A 63 19.01 8.57 -1.54
CA GLU A 63 19.03 8.03 -2.92
C GLU A 63 19.11 6.49 -2.93
N VAL A 64 19.89 5.91 -2.01
CA VAL A 64 20.04 4.45 -1.86
C VAL A 64 18.71 3.73 -1.56
N GLU A 65 17.74 4.41 -0.94
CA GLU A 65 16.42 3.83 -0.64
C GLU A 65 15.57 3.68 -1.90
N GLY A 66 15.86 4.45 -2.95
CA GLY A 66 15.12 4.40 -4.23
C GLY A 66 13.62 4.68 -4.07
N ILE A 67 13.27 5.54 -3.12
CA ILE A 67 11.91 6.01 -2.89
C ILE A 67 11.72 7.28 -3.70
N GLU A 68 10.77 7.29 -4.63
CA GLU A 68 10.37 8.49 -5.35
C GLU A 68 9.69 9.46 -4.37
N PRO A 69 10.28 10.65 -4.12
CA PRO A 69 9.72 11.59 -3.17
C PRO A 69 8.52 12.33 -3.77
N ALA A 70 7.55 12.70 -2.94
CA ALA A 70 6.56 13.69 -3.31
C ALA A 70 7.17 15.09 -3.24
N GLU A 71 6.95 15.93 -4.25
CA GLU A 71 7.48 17.29 -4.28
C GLU A 71 6.61 18.29 -3.51
N SER A 72 5.31 18.15 -3.62
CA SER A 72 4.32 19.05 -2.99
C SER A 72 3.03 18.31 -2.63
N LEU A 73 2.22 18.96 -1.81
CA LEU A 73 0.83 18.60 -1.54
C LEU A 73 -0.04 19.81 -1.92
N GLN A 74 -1.28 19.57 -2.37
CA GLN A 74 -2.18 20.63 -2.86
C GLN A 74 -3.13 21.12 -1.77
N VAL A 75 -3.67 20.20 -0.97
CA VAL A 75 -4.63 20.47 0.11
C VAL A 75 -3.95 20.41 1.47
N ALA A 76 -3.14 19.41 1.71
CA ALA A 76 -2.36 19.29 2.93
C ALA A 76 -1.17 20.25 2.95
N HIS A 77 -0.86 20.81 4.12
CA HIS A 77 0.28 21.71 4.30
C HIS A 77 1.57 20.93 4.56
N LEU A 78 2.50 20.92 3.59
CA LEU A 78 3.78 20.21 3.72
C LEU A 78 4.89 21.12 4.25
N THR A 79 5.51 20.72 5.34
CA THR A 79 6.78 21.27 5.84
C THR A 79 7.87 20.22 5.67
N ARG A 80 8.94 20.57 4.97
CA ARG A 80 10.09 19.70 4.76
C ARG A 80 10.95 19.60 6.02
N ALA A 81 11.05 18.39 6.56
CA ALA A 81 11.90 18.09 7.70
C ALA A 81 13.33 17.84 7.26
N GLN A 82 14.29 18.32 8.04
CA GLN A 82 15.68 17.92 7.91
C GLN A 82 15.91 16.65 8.72
N ASN A 83 16.14 15.54 8.01
CA ASN A 83 16.50 14.25 8.63
C ASN A 83 18.00 14.19 8.88
N LEU A 84 18.37 13.91 10.11
CA LEU A 84 19.73 13.56 10.51
C LEU A 84 19.76 12.05 10.75
N TYR A 85 20.54 11.36 9.95
CA TYR A 85 20.64 9.90 9.98
C TYR A 85 21.88 9.46 10.75
N PHE A 86 21.66 8.52 11.67
CA PHE A 86 22.72 7.84 12.37
C PHE A 86 22.82 6.43 11.80
N ARG A 87 23.89 6.16 11.06
CA ARG A 87 24.14 4.96 10.25
C ARG A 87 23.25 4.86 9.00
N ASP A 88 23.63 3.95 8.14
CA ASP A 88 22.95 3.65 6.88
C ASP A 88 21.54 3.04 7.12
N PRO A 89 20.53 3.33 6.29
CA PRO A 89 19.17 2.79 6.41
C PRO A 89 19.08 1.26 6.39
N SER A 90 20.02 0.56 5.75
CA SER A 90 20.11 -0.90 5.75
C SER A 90 20.60 -1.47 7.08
N SER A 91 21.24 -0.64 7.91
CA SER A 91 21.77 -1.04 9.21
C SER A 91 20.69 -1.40 10.22
N LYS A 92 20.90 -2.47 10.98
CA LYS A 92 20.05 -2.83 12.11
C LYS A 92 20.05 -1.77 13.23
N LEU A 93 21.05 -0.89 13.25
CA LEU A 93 21.23 0.22 14.23
C LEU A 93 20.90 1.59 13.62
N PHE A 94 20.18 1.62 12.50
CA PHE A 94 19.70 2.84 11.89
C PHE A 94 18.79 3.63 12.83
N LEU A 95 19.07 4.92 13.01
CA LEU A 95 18.25 5.87 13.76
C LEU A 95 18.10 7.16 12.94
N CYS A 96 16.98 7.85 13.12
CA CYS A 96 16.68 9.12 12.48
C CYS A 96 16.28 10.16 13.54
N TRP A 97 16.82 11.35 13.41
CA TRP A 97 16.38 12.54 14.14
C TRP A 97 15.83 13.56 13.16
N GLN A 98 14.59 13.99 13.34
CA GLN A 98 13.98 15.07 12.55
C GLN A 98 14.15 16.39 13.29
N LYS A 99 15.00 17.27 12.73
CA LYS A 99 15.33 18.56 13.35
C LYS A 99 14.09 19.49 13.32
N GLY A 100 13.84 20.17 14.44
CA GLY A 100 12.80 21.18 14.54
C GLY A 100 11.37 20.63 14.74
N PHE A 101 11.16 19.30 14.91
CA PHE A 101 9.83 18.73 14.98
C PHE A 101 8.95 19.32 16.10
N VAL A 102 9.47 19.48 17.32
CA VAL A 102 8.71 20.08 18.43
C VAL A 102 8.42 21.56 18.18
N HIS A 103 9.38 22.32 17.66
CA HIS A 103 9.18 23.72 17.29
C HIS A 103 8.10 23.89 16.24
N TRP A 104 8.09 23.02 15.21
CA TRP A 104 7.04 23.00 14.21
C TRP A 104 5.65 22.71 14.81
N LEU A 105 5.55 21.83 15.83
CA LEU A 105 4.31 21.61 16.57
C LEU A 105 3.86 22.86 17.34
N GLU A 106 4.81 23.63 17.90
CA GLU A 106 4.55 24.91 18.57
C GLU A 106 3.98 25.96 17.62
N GLU A 107 4.49 26.04 16.40
CA GLU A 107 4.00 26.96 15.39
C GLU A 107 2.60 26.59 14.89
N ASN A 108 2.35 25.30 14.67
CA ASN A 108 1.11 24.82 14.05
C ASN A 108 -0.02 24.52 15.05
N GLN A 109 0.26 24.39 16.34
CA GLN A 109 -0.72 24.15 17.40
C GLN A 109 -1.80 23.09 17.05
N PRO A 110 -1.43 21.87 16.65
CA PRO A 110 -2.39 20.83 16.32
C PRO A 110 -3.18 20.38 17.56
N VAL A 111 -4.40 19.87 17.35
CA VAL A 111 -5.19 19.26 18.43
C VAL A 111 -5.03 17.74 18.49
N ALA A 112 -4.49 17.13 17.46
CA ALA A 112 -4.10 15.72 17.41
C ALA A 112 -2.85 15.55 16.56
N LEU A 113 -2.03 14.54 16.88
CA LEU A 113 -0.80 14.22 16.16
C LEU A 113 -0.81 12.76 15.70
N ILE A 114 -0.48 12.52 14.44
CA ILE A 114 -0.21 11.20 13.89
C ILE A 114 1.30 11.06 13.70
N VAL A 115 1.88 9.97 14.20
CA VAL A 115 3.32 9.69 14.08
C VAL A 115 3.58 8.29 13.54
N GLU A 116 4.69 8.09 12.86
CA GLU A 116 5.15 6.73 12.60
C GLU A 116 5.39 5.98 13.91
N ALA A 117 4.75 4.82 14.08
CA ALA A 117 4.93 3.93 15.24
C ALA A 117 6.29 3.20 15.18
N ASN A 118 7.35 3.97 14.95
CA ASN A 118 8.70 3.47 14.74
C ASN A 118 9.67 4.06 15.79
N PRO A 119 10.20 3.25 16.72
CA PRO A 119 11.09 3.73 17.78
C PRO A 119 12.44 4.28 17.26
N ARG A 120 12.76 4.03 15.97
CA ARG A 120 13.96 4.57 15.33
C ARG A 120 13.87 6.07 15.04
N ASN A 121 12.67 6.66 15.09
CA ASN A 121 12.45 8.08 14.94
C ASN A 121 12.54 8.75 16.31
N LEU A 122 13.74 9.19 16.69
CA LEU A 122 14.05 9.65 18.05
C LEU A 122 13.26 10.89 18.47
N ALA A 123 13.00 11.82 17.54
CA ALA A 123 12.25 13.04 17.82
C ALA A 123 10.78 12.79 18.21
N THR A 124 10.20 11.63 17.81
CA THR A 124 8.82 11.24 18.11
C THR A 124 8.53 11.25 19.61
N ARG A 125 9.46 10.75 20.45
CA ARG A 125 9.24 10.72 21.92
C ARG A 125 9.10 12.10 22.53
N LEU A 126 9.84 13.09 22.03
CA LEU A 126 9.71 14.48 22.48
C LEU A 126 8.39 15.08 22.04
N ALA A 127 7.97 14.81 20.80
CA ALA A 127 6.70 15.25 20.27
C ALA A 127 5.51 14.66 21.07
N VAL A 128 5.52 13.35 21.37
CA VAL A 128 4.51 12.71 22.22
C VAL A 128 4.42 13.41 23.58
N ARG A 129 5.55 13.62 24.27
CA ARG A 129 5.58 14.33 25.57
C ARG A 129 5.04 15.76 25.46
N TRP A 130 5.37 16.45 24.36
CA TRP A 130 4.90 17.82 24.12
C TRP A 130 3.39 17.89 23.95
N MET A 131 2.81 16.95 23.20
CA MET A 131 1.37 16.81 22.99
C MET A 131 0.64 16.50 24.30
N HIS A 132 1.09 15.47 25.04
CA HIS A 132 0.46 15.03 26.29
C HIS A 132 0.50 16.10 27.39
N ARG A 133 1.58 16.90 27.50
CA ARG A 133 1.62 18.03 28.44
C ARG A 133 0.54 19.08 28.15
N ARG A 134 -0.08 19.05 26.97
CA ARG A 134 -1.16 19.93 26.53
C ARG A 134 -2.52 19.24 26.47
N GLY A 135 -2.61 18.00 26.98
CA GLY A 135 -3.83 17.20 26.93
C GLY A 135 -4.25 16.81 25.53
N LYS A 136 -3.31 16.73 24.58
CA LYS A 136 -3.59 16.45 23.17
C LYS A 136 -3.14 15.03 22.78
N PRO A 137 -4.00 14.24 22.10
CA PRO A 137 -3.73 12.86 21.79
C PRO A 137 -2.72 12.68 20.66
N VAL A 138 -2.05 11.49 20.70
CA VAL A 138 -1.11 11.05 19.69
C VAL A 138 -1.48 9.66 19.19
N VAL A 139 -1.68 9.51 17.88
CA VAL A 139 -1.98 8.27 17.19
C VAL A 139 -0.72 7.76 16.49
N GLY A 140 -0.35 6.51 16.75
CA GLY A 140 0.72 5.85 16.00
C GLY A 140 0.20 5.24 14.70
N TRP A 141 1.03 5.22 13.66
CA TRP A 141 0.73 4.58 12.40
C TRP A 141 1.88 3.69 11.96
N GLY A 142 1.64 2.39 11.75
CA GLY A 142 2.75 1.47 11.48
C GLY A 142 2.37 0.10 10.96
N LEU A 143 3.39 -0.61 10.48
CA LEU A 143 3.27 -1.93 9.85
C LEU A 143 2.90 -3.05 10.84
N GLY A 144 3.11 -2.84 12.11
CA GLY A 144 3.05 -3.85 13.16
C GLY A 144 4.35 -3.92 13.95
N ALA A 145 4.50 -4.96 14.73
CA ALA A 145 5.65 -5.16 15.60
C ALA A 145 6.26 -6.57 15.39
N PRO A 146 6.92 -6.82 14.28
CA PRO A 146 7.52 -8.12 14.01
C PRO A 146 8.56 -8.48 15.07
N THR A 147 8.73 -9.76 15.34
CA THR A 147 9.68 -10.27 16.33
C THR A 147 11.09 -9.76 16.05
N VAL A 148 11.71 -9.21 17.08
CA VAL A 148 13.11 -8.76 17.03
C VAL A 148 14.01 -9.86 17.54
N THR A 149 15.02 -10.22 16.77
CA THR A 149 16.02 -11.24 17.13
C THR A 149 17.42 -10.63 17.29
N GLY A 150 18.31 -11.34 18.00
CA GLY A 150 19.71 -10.98 18.19
C GLY A 150 20.02 -10.38 19.55
N ALA A 151 21.31 -10.12 19.81
CA ALA A 151 21.84 -9.75 21.12
C ALA A 151 21.20 -8.50 21.79
N MET A 152 20.65 -7.56 21.00
CA MET A 152 19.97 -6.36 21.51
C MET A 152 18.44 -6.45 21.41
N SER A 153 17.87 -7.64 21.27
CA SER A 153 16.41 -7.82 21.09
C SER A 153 15.60 -7.29 22.27
N ALA A 154 16.07 -7.54 23.49
CA ALA A 154 15.40 -7.09 24.72
C ALA A 154 15.31 -5.54 24.79
N LEU A 155 16.40 -4.83 24.53
CA LEU A 155 16.44 -3.37 24.53
C LEU A 155 15.52 -2.79 23.43
N ARG A 156 15.59 -3.34 22.20
CA ARG A 156 14.74 -2.90 21.10
C ARG A 156 13.25 -3.16 21.35
N ASN A 157 12.93 -4.29 21.98
CA ASN A 157 11.56 -4.58 22.38
C ASN A 157 11.10 -3.63 23.46
N TRP A 158 11.93 -3.33 24.46
CA TRP A 158 11.62 -2.36 25.49
C TRP A 158 11.38 -0.95 24.92
N GLU A 159 12.24 -0.49 24.02
CA GLU A 159 12.05 0.80 23.32
C GLU A 159 10.77 0.84 22.51
N ARG A 160 10.47 -0.25 21.79
CA ARG A 160 9.22 -0.39 21.03
C ARG A 160 8.00 -0.34 21.93
N LEU A 161 7.98 -1.15 23.01
CA LEU A 161 6.90 -1.18 23.99
C LEU A 161 6.71 0.19 24.65
N SER A 162 7.80 0.80 25.09
CA SER A 162 7.77 2.14 25.69
C SER A 162 7.17 3.20 24.76
N LEU A 163 7.47 3.15 23.44
CA LEU A 163 6.83 4.05 22.49
C LEU A 163 5.36 3.71 22.32
N LEU A 164 5.02 2.45 22.04
CA LEU A 164 3.64 2.02 21.75
C LEU A 164 2.69 2.32 22.91
N HIS A 165 3.11 2.06 24.16
CA HIS A 165 2.31 2.37 25.36
C HIS A 165 2.19 3.86 25.64
N SER A 166 3.05 4.69 25.05
CA SER A 166 2.94 6.16 25.14
C SER A 166 1.99 6.77 24.10
N LEU A 167 1.42 5.97 23.20
CA LEU A 167 0.46 6.42 22.18
C LEU A 167 -0.97 6.19 22.67
N ASP A 168 -1.89 7.10 22.35
CA ASP A 168 -3.31 6.99 22.74
C ASP A 168 -4.06 5.97 21.91
N ALA A 169 -3.66 5.80 20.63
CA ALA A 169 -4.12 4.73 19.74
C ALA A 169 -3.04 4.37 18.72
N VAL A 170 -3.20 3.23 18.06
CA VAL A 170 -2.31 2.79 16.97
C VAL A 170 -3.15 2.32 15.79
N ILE A 171 -2.79 2.78 14.59
CA ILE A 171 -3.35 2.33 13.31
C ILE A 171 -2.34 1.38 12.67
N ALA A 172 -2.73 0.12 12.50
CA ALA A 172 -1.93 -0.90 11.83
C ALA A 172 -2.23 -0.93 10.34
N TYR A 173 -1.23 -1.23 9.50
CA TYR A 173 -1.38 -1.39 8.05
C TYR A 173 -2.11 -2.67 7.64
N SER A 174 -2.25 -3.64 8.56
CA SER A 174 -2.84 -4.94 8.31
C SER A 174 -3.44 -5.53 9.59
N ARG A 175 -4.33 -6.52 9.43
CA ARG A 175 -4.88 -7.30 10.55
C ARG A 175 -3.78 -7.99 11.35
N ARG A 176 -2.80 -8.59 10.64
CA ARG A 176 -1.62 -9.20 11.26
C ARG A 176 -0.81 -8.19 12.09
N GLY A 177 -0.60 -6.99 11.56
CA GLY A 177 0.06 -5.91 12.30
C GLY A 177 -0.69 -5.50 13.56
N ALA A 178 -2.03 -5.44 13.48
CA ALA A 178 -2.88 -5.16 14.64
C ALA A 178 -2.81 -6.28 15.71
N GLU A 179 -2.81 -7.55 15.30
CA GLU A 179 -2.62 -8.68 16.21
C GLU A 179 -1.27 -8.62 16.93
N GLN A 180 -0.20 -8.25 16.21
CA GLN A 180 1.12 -8.04 16.81
C GLN A 180 1.09 -6.92 17.86
N TYR A 181 0.39 -5.80 17.62
CA TYR A 181 0.26 -4.74 18.62
C TYR A 181 -0.55 -5.21 19.84
N ARG A 182 -1.65 -5.93 19.64
CA ARG A 182 -2.46 -6.50 20.74
C ARG A 182 -1.65 -7.52 21.56
N SER A 183 -0.86 -8.37 20.91
CA SER A 183 0.01 -9.35 21.60
C SER A 183 1.10 -8.69 22.45
N LEU A 184 1.43 -7.44 22.18
CA LEU A 184 2.33 -6.62 22.98
C LEU A 184 1.62 -5.87 24.16
N GLY A 185 0.35 -6.17 24.42
CA GLY A 185 -0.43 -5.63 25.52
C GLY A 185 -1.16 -4.32 25.23
N LEU A 186 -1.28 -3.89 23.96
CA LEU A 186 -2.14 -2.76 23.64
C LEU A 186 -3.62 -3.21 23.71
N PRO A 187 -4.50 -2.43 24.39
CA PRO A 187 -5.92 -2.70 24.44
C PRO A 187 -6.54 -2.73 23.04
N ALA A 188 -7.47 -3.66 22.82
CA ALA A 188 -8.08 -3.87 21.50
C ALA A 188 -8.76 -2.60 20.96
N GLU A 189 -9.39 -1.82 21.85
CA GLU A 189 -10.08 -0.57 21.55
C GLU A 189 -9.16 0.59 21.13
N ARG A 190 -7.84 0.45 21.35
CA ARG A 190 -6.81 1.40 20.91
C ARG A 190 -6.11 0.98 19.62
N VAL A 191 -6.45 -0.20 19.07
CA VAL A 191 -5.78 -0.74 17.87
C VAL A 191 -6.76 -0.78 16.71
N PHE A 192 -6.54 0.11 15.74
CA PHE A 192 -7.32 0.22 14.51
C PHE A 192 -6.59 -0.48 13.36
N VAL A 193 -7.34 -0.92 12.34
CA VAL A 193 -6.77 -1.50 11.13
C VAL A 193 -7.18 -0.64 9.94
N ALA A 194 -6.21 0.06 9.35
CA ALA A 194 -6.37 0.74 8.07
C ALA A 194 -5.45 0.06 7.05
N SER A 195 -6.03 -0.79 6.24
CA SER A 195 -5.28 -1.49 5.19
C SER A 195 -4.53 -0.49 4.31
N ASN A 196 -3.25 -0.77 4.06
CA ASN A 196 -2.36 0.14 3.37
C ASN A 196 -2.76 0.32 1.91
N ALA A 197 -3.58 1.33 1.63
CA ALA A 197 -4.13 1.62 0.32
C ALA A 197 -3.33 2.69 -0.44
N VAL A 198 -3.23 2.51 -1.75
CA VAL A 198 -2.60 3.47 -2.69
C VAL A 198 -3.51 3.80 -3.87
N ALA A 199 -4.53 3.01 -4.11
CA ALA A 199 -5.55 3.28 -5.11
C ALA A 199 -6.78 3.90 -4.45
N PRO A 200 -7.37 4.94 -5.04
CA PRO A 200 -8.71 5.40 -4.65
C PRO A 200 -9.75 4.32 -4.96
N ARG A 201 -10.93 4.48 -4.44
CA ARG A 201 -12.08 3.66 -4.83
C ARG A 201 -12.28 3.79 -6.34
N PRO A 202 -12.32 2.68 -7.10
CA PRO A 202 -12.57 2.74 -8.53
C PRO A 202 -13.95 3.37 -8.80
N SER A 203 -14.00 4.35 -9.70
CA SER A 203 -15.23 5.08 -10.02
C SER A 203 -16.09 4.38 -11.08
N GLN A 204 -15.53 3.41 -11.79
CA GLN A 204 -16.21 2.66 -12.85
C GLN A 204 -15.95 1.17 -12.69
N PRO A 205 -16.91 0.32 -13.09
CA PRO A 205 -16.68 -1.12 -13.12
C PRO A 205 -15.55 -1.45 -14.09
N PRO A 206 -14.83 -2.55 -13.84
CA PRO A 206 -13.73 -2.97 -14.69
C PRO A 206 -14.24 -3.29 -16.11
N LEU A 207 -13.41 -3.02 -17.11
CA LEU A 207 -13.68 -3.42 -18.49
C LEU A 207 -13.77 -4.95 -18.55
N VAL A 208 -14.90 -5.45 -19.06
CA VAL A 208 -15.07 -6.87 -19.33
C VAL A 208 -14.18 -7.23 -20.52
N LYS A 209 -13.14 -8.03 -20.30
CA LYS A 209 -12.26 -8.48 -21.37
C LYS A 209 -13.00 -9.53 -22.23
N PRO A 210 -13.01 -9.39 -23.56
CA PRO A 210 -13.58 -10.40 -24.42
C PRO A 210 -12.83 -11.74 -24.27
N VAL A 211 -13.57 -12.84 -24.34
CA VAL A 211 -12.99 -14.18 -24.39
C VAL A 211 -12.37 -14.37 -25.78
N GLY A 212 -11.06 -14.15 -25.89
CA GLY A 212 -10.34 -14.54 -27.09
C GLY A 212 -10.21 -16.07 -27.13
N VAL A 213 -10.94 -16.72 -28.02
CA VAL A 213 -10.74 -18.14 -28.32
C VAL A 213 -9.37 -18.24 -28.98
N ASN A 214 -8.38 -18.84 -28.31
CA ASN A 214 -6.99 -19.05 -28.75
C ASN A 214 -5.98 -17.90 -28.56
N ALA A 215 -6.25 -16.88 -27.76
CA ALA A 215 -5.21 -15.90 -27.40
C ALA A 215 -4.39 -16.40 -26.21
N SER A 216 -3.05 -16.31 -26.30
CA SER A 216 -2.15 -16.55 -25.17
C SER A 216 -2.48 -15.59 -24.04
N LEU A 217 -2.67 -16.10 -22.80
CA LEU A 217 -2.92 -15.29 -21.62
C LEU A 217 -1.71 -14.40 -21.30
N THR A 218 -1.98 -13.21 -20.80
CA THR A 218 -0.94 -12.23 -20.46
C THR A 218 -0.73 -12.14 -18.95
N VAL A 219 0.48 -12.41 -18.50
CA VAL A 219 0.94 -12.23 -17.12
C VAL A 219 1.66 -10.90 -16.99
N LEU A 220 1.32 -10.13 -15.97
CA LEU A 220 1.92 -8.84 -15.68
C LEU A 220 2.67 -8.86 -14.34
N PHE A 221 3.89 -8.39 -14.36
CA PHE A 221 4.67 -8.05 -13.18
C PHE A 221 4.92 -6.54 -13.14
N ILE A 222 4.71 -5.90 -11.99
CA ILE A 222 5.08 -4.49 -11.75
C ILE A 222 5.87 -4.38 -10.46
N GLY A 223 7.08 -3.82 -10.53
CA GLY A 223 7.88 -3.58 -9.34
C GLY A 223 9.32 -3.21 -9.63
N ARG A 224 9.99 -2.62 -8.63
CA ARG A 224 11.43 -2.37 -8.73
C ARG A 224 12.18 -3.71 -8.87
N LEU A 225 13.07 -3.81 -9.86
CA LEU A 225 13.84 -5.03 -10.13
C LEU A 225 14.94 -5.20 -9.08
N GLN A 226 14.59 -5.90 -8.01
CA GLN A 226 15.43 -6.21 -6.84
C GLN A 226 15.28 -7.70 -6.51
N GLU A 227 16.31 -8.30 -5.95
CA GLU A 227 16.35 -9.70 -5.56
C GLU A 227 15.11 -10.15 -4.77
N ARG A 228 14.69 -9.36 -3.76
CA ARG A 228 13.52 -9.65 -2.92
C ARG A 228 12.18 -9.69 -3.66
N LYS A 229 12.13 -9.25 -4.93
CA LYS A 229 10.91 -9.32 -5.76
C LYS A 229 10.78 -10.64 -6.51
N ARG A 230 11.83 -11.43 -6.55
CA ARG A 230 11.86 -12.79 -7.10
C ARG A 230 11.29 -12.89 -8.52
N LEU A 231 11.61 -11.89 -9.38
CA LEU A 231 11.25 -11.96 -10.80
C LEU A 231 11.94 -13.15 -11.49
N ASP A 232 13.10 -13.57 -11.03
CA ASP A 232 13.77 -14.81 -11.45
C ASP A 232 12.86 -16.03 -11.28
N HIS A 233 12.15 -16.16 -10.16
CA HIS A 233 11.19 -17.25 -9.96
C HIS A 233 10.04 -17.21 -10.96
N LEU A 234 9.56 -16.00 -11.32
CA LEU A 234 8.49 -15.88 -12.33
C LEU A 234 8.97 -16.32 -13.71
N LEU A 235 10.19 -15.96 -14.11
CA LEU A 235 10.80 -16.40 -15.35
C LEU A 235 10.93 -17.93 -15.39
N TYR A 236 11.47 -18.55 -14.34
CA TYR A 236 11.55 -20.02 -14.23
C TYR A 236 10.18 -20.70 -14.24
N ALA A 237 9.18 -20.10 -13.58
CA ALA A 237 7.84 -20.66 -13.54
C ALA A 237 7.16 -20.61 -14.92
N CYS A 238 7.30 -19.51 -15.66
CA CYS A 238 6.80 -19.40 -17.03
C CYS A 238 7.52 -20.39 -17.98
N ALA A 239 8.85 -20.48 -17.89
CA ALA A 239 9.63 -21.37 -18.72
C ALA A 239 9.33 -22.87 -18.47
N ALA A 240 8.92 -23.23 -17.26
CA ALA A 240 8.56 -24.61 -16.91
C ALA A 240 7.20 -25.07 -17.48
N LEU A 241 6.37 -24.16 -17.97
CA LEU A 241 5.09 -24.51 -18.60
C LEU A 241 5.31 -25.13 -19.99
N PRO A 242 4.41 -26.03 -20.44
CA PRO A 242 4.38 -26.49 -21.84
C PRO A 242 4.36 -25.30 -22.80
N HIS A 243 5.08 -25.39 -23.92
CA HIS A 243 5.31 -24.27 -24.83
C HIS A 243 4.00 -23.62 -25.34
N ASP A 244 2.99 -24.43 -25.60
CA ASP A 244 1.65 -24.02 -26.03
C ASP A 244 0.81 -23.35 -24.94
N LYS A 245 1.26 -23.43 -23.66
CA LYS A 245 0.61 -22.83 -22.48
C LYS A 245 1.42 -21.70 -21.86
N GLN A 246 2.54 -21.36 -22.46
CA GLN A 246 3.37 -20.25 -21.96
C GLN A 246 2.65 -18.92 -22.17
N PRO A 247 2.53 -18.08 -21.12
CA PRO A 247 1.86 -16.79 -21.23
C PRO A 247 2.75 -15.73 -21.89
N ARG A 248 2.16 -14.71 -22.47
CA ARG A 248 2.88 -13.46 -22.71
C ARG A 248 3.27 -12.85 -21.38
N LEU A 249 4.56 -12.54 -21.15
CA LEU A 249 5.03 -11.98 -19.88
C LEU A 249 5.46 -10.53 -20.05
N LEU A 250 4.72 -9.60 -19.40
CA LEU A 250 5.00 -8.18 -19.36
C LEU A 250 5.66 -7.80 -18.02
N ILE A 251 6.82 -7.13 -18.06
CA ILE A 251 7.60 -6.75 -16.89
C ILE A 251 7.78 -5.25 -16.88
N ALA A 252 7.03 -4.55 -16.04
CA ALA A 252 7.14 -3.11 -15.84
C ALA A 252 7.94 -2.80 -14.57
N GLY A 253 9.09 -2.17 -14.74
CA GLY A 253 9.97 -1.80 -13.65
C GLY A 253 11.41 -1.62 -14.08
N ASP A 254 12.20 -1.08 -13.15
CA ASP A 254 13.64 -0.91 -13.27
C ASP A 254 14.31 -1.17 -11.92
N GLY A 255 15.62 -1.39 -11.91
CA GLY A 255 16.36 -1.62 -10.68
C GLY A 255 17.69 -2.32 -10.88
N PRO A 256 18.43 -2.55 -9.79
CA PRO A 256 19.79 -3.08 -9.85
C PRO A 256 19.90 -4.48 -10.46
N GLU A 257 18.81 -5.26 -10.47
CA GLU A 257 18.79 -6.61 -11.04
C GLU A 257 18.43 -6.66 -12.53
N ARG A 258 18.21 -5.52 -13.19
CA ARG A 258 17.69 -5.46 -14.56
C ARG A 258 18.55 -6.26 -15.55
N GLU A 259 19.85 -6.00 -15.59
CA GLU A 259 20.76 -6.62 -16.56
C GLU A 259 20.82 -8.14 -16.34
N ARG A 260 20.94 -8.59 -15.08
CA ARG A 260 20.93 -10.00 -14.71
C ARG A 260 19.63 -10.70 -15.13
N LEU A 261 18.49 -10.07 -14.86
CA LEU A 261 17.17 -10.62 -15.18
C LEU A 261 16.89 -10.65 -16.69
N GLN A 262 17.38 -9.66 -17.44
CA GLN A 262 17.28 -9.65 -18.90
C GLN A 262 18.15 -10.76 -19.51
N ALA A 263 19.38 -10.95 -19.02
CA ALA A 263 20.25 -12.07 -19.46
C ALA A 263 19.61 -13.43 -19.17
N LEU A 264 19.08 -13.62 -17.96
CA LEU A 264 18.34 -14.83 -17.59
C LEU A 264 17.14 -15.07 -18.51
N ALA A 265 16.34 -14.01 -18.78
CA ALA A 265 15.18 -14.13 -19.65
C ALA A 265 15.58 -14.53 -21.09
N GLN A 266 16.66 -13.97 -21.63
CA GLN A 266 17.17 -14.36 -22.96
C GLN A 266 17.53 -15.84 -23.04
N GLU A 267 18.03 -16.40 -21.95
CA GLU A 267 18.41 -17.82 -21.87
C GLU A 267 17.20 -18.76 -21.77
N ILE A 268 16.25 -18.46 -20.86
CA ILE A 268 15.20 -19.42 -20.49
C ILE A 268 13.78 -19.02 -20.95
N TYR A 269 13.52 -17.73 -21.20
CA TYR A 269 12.21 -17.20 -21.57
C TYR A 269 12.32 -15.97 -22.46
N PRO A 270 12.84 -16.09 -23.71
CA PRO A 270 13.19 -14.95 -24.57
C PRO A 270 12.01 -14.07 -24.99
N HIS A 271 10.77 -14.55 -24.81
CA HIS A 271 9.56 -13.80 -25.10
C HIS A 271 9.11 -12.85 -23.98
N ALA A 272 9.88 -12.75 -22.88
CA ALA A 272 9.59 -11.80 -21.81
C ALA A 272 9.84 -10.34 -22.27
N GLU A 273 8.86 -9.48 -22.06
CA GLU A 273 8.90 -8.07 -22.46
C GLU A 273 9.27 -7.15 -21.29
N PHE A 274 10.47 -6.60 -21.30
CA PHE A 274 10.93 -5.61 -20.30
C PHE A 274 10.57 -4.19 -20.74
N LEU A 275 9.56 -3.60 -20.09
CA LEU A 275 8.95 -2.32 -20.46
C LEU A 275 9.68 -1.10 -19.86
N GLY A 276 10.68 -1.33 -18.96
CA GLY A 276 11.29 -0.28 -18.17
C GLY A 276 10.39 0.27 -17.08
N ALA A 277 10.86 1.32 -16.39
CA ALA A 277 10.05 1.97 -15.35
C ALA A 277 8.80 2.63 -15.96
N LYS A 278 7.64 2.31 -15.40
CA LYS A 278 6.34 2.90 -15.75
C LYS A 278 5.62 3.32 -14.49
N HIS A 279 4.91 4.46 -14.53
CA HIS A 279 4.19 5.03 -13.39
C HIS A 279 2.87 5.66 -13.81
N GLY A 280 1.91 5.67 -12.88
CA GLY A 280 0.62 6.34 -13.09
C GLY A 280 -0.12 5.86 -14.34
N ALA A 281 -0.64 6.79 -15.11
CA ALA A 281 -1.43 6.51 -16.33
C ALA A 281 -0.69 5.68 -17.39
N ASN A 282 0.65 5.69 -17.39
CA ASN A 282 1.44 4.87 -18.31
C ASN A 282 1.39 3.37 -18.01
N LEU A 283 0.80 2.95 -16.89
CA LEU A 283 0.54 1.54 -16.54
C LEU A 283 -0.82 1.05 -17.05
N GLU A 284 -1.78 1.93 -17.32
CA GLU A 284 -3.14 1.59 -17.73
C GLU A 284 -3.22 0.61 -18.92
N PRO A 285 -2.45 0.79 -20.02
CA PRO A 285 -2.49 -0.13 -21.14
C PRO A 285 -2.05 -1.56 -20.77
N TYR A 286 -1.14 -1.68 -19.82
CA TYR A 286 -0.60 -2.98 -19.38
C TYR A 286 -1.57 -3.68 -18.43
N PHE A 287 -2.22 -2.96 -17.52
CA PHE A 287 -3.31 -3.51 -16.72
C PHE A 287 -4.48 -3.96 -17.64
N ALA A 288 -4.82 -3.16 -18.64
CA ALA A 288 -5.87 -3.52 -19.59
C ALA A 288 -5.51 -4.76 -20.42
N ALA A 289 -4.26 -4.97 -20.78
CA ALA A 289 -3.80 -6.12 -21.56
C ALA A 289 -3.65 -7.40 -20.72
N ALA A 290 -3.35 -7.30 -19.42
CA ALA A 290 -3.04 -8.44 -18.56
C ALA A 290 -4.29 -9.26 -18.18
N ASP A 291 -4.14 -10.56 -17.97
CA ASP A 291 -5.15 -11.47 -17.43
C ASP A 291 -4.86 -11.92 -16.02
N LEU A 292 -3.60 -11.85 -15.61
CA LEU A 292 -3.11 -12.24 -14.29
C LEU A 292 -1.97 -11.32 -13.86
N PHE A 293 -1.99 -10.88 -12.62
CA PHE A 293 -0.86 -10.17 -12.00
C PHE A 293 -0.07 -11.10 -11.08
N VAL A 294 1.25 -11.10 -11.19
CA VAL A 294 2.11 -11.98 -10.38
C VAL A 294 3.21 -11.19 -9.69
N LEU A 295 3.29 -11.29 -8.37
CA LEU A 295 4.35 -10.73 -7.55
C LEU A 295 4.90 -11.80 -6.59
N PRO A 296 5.89 -12.60 -7.04
CA PRO A 296 6.38 -13.76 -6.28
C PRO A 296 7.30 -13.40 -5.10
N GLY A 297 7.62 -12.12 -4.95
CA GLY A 297 8.44 -11.60 -3.85
C GLY A 297 7.68 -10.72 -2.87
N THR A 298 8.41 -10.14 -1.91
CA THR A 298 7.83 -9.38 -0.80
C THR A 298 7.46 -7.96 -1.17
N GLY A 299 6.39 -7.45 -0.52
CA GLY A 299 5.88 -6.09 -0.63
C GLY A 299 5.30 -5.81 -2.01
N GLY A 300 4.51 -4.79 -2.17
CA GLY A 300 4.04 -4.39 -3.48
C GLY A 300 2.67 -3.74 -3.45
N LEU A 301 2.69 -2.41 -3.55
CA LEU A 301 1.46 -1.61 -3.68
C LEU A 301 0.78 -1.84 -5.04
N ALA A 302 1.53 -2.32 -6.04
CA ALA A 302 1.02 -2.68 -7.36
C ALA A 302 -0.03 -3.82 -7.32
N VAL A 303 -0.04 -4.65 -6.27
CA VAL A 303 -1.08 -5.67 -6.05
C VAL A 303 -2.46 -5.03 -6.01
N GLN A 304 -2.63 -3.99 -5.20
CA GLN A 304 -3.92 -3.29 -5.10
C GLN A 304 -4.30 -2.59 -6.41
N GLN A 305 -3.33 -2.00 -7.10
CA GLN A 305 -3.59 -1.39 -8.42
C GLN A 305 -4.05 -2.43 -9.45
N ALA A 306 -3.41 -3.60 -9.48
CA ALA A 306 -3.83 -4.69 -10.35
C ALA A 306 -5.27 -5.17 -10.02
N MET A 307 -5.57 -5.33 -8.74
CA MET A 307 -6.91 -5.71 -8.27
C MET A 307 -7.97 -4.64 -8.64
N ALA A 308 -7.62 -3.34 -8.58
CA ALA A 308 -8.49 -2.26 -9.03
C ALA A 308 -8.83 -2.32 -10.53
N HIS A 309 -7.99 -3.01 -11.32
CA HIS A 309 -8.23 -3.29 -12.75
C HIS A 309 -8.83 -4.69 -12.99
N ALA A 310 -9.43 -5.27 -11.96
CA ALA A 310 -10.02 -6.62 -12.01
C ALA A 310 -9.03 -7.71 -12.46
N LEU A 311 -7.78 -7.62 -12.06
CA LEU A 311 -6.82 -8.69 -12.25
C LEU A 311 -6.79 -9.59 -11.02
N PRO A 312 -6.97 -10.90 -11.18
CA PRO A 312 -6.63 -11.85 -10.13
C PRO A 312 -5.11 -11.83 -9.90
N VAL A 313 -4.67 -12.23 -8.72
CA VAL A 313 -3.28 -12.04 -8.34
C VAL A 313 -2.64 -13.31 -7.76
N ILE A 314 -1.37 -13.53 -8.06
CA ILE A 314 -0.51 -14.49 -7.33
C ILE A 314 0.53 -13.67 -6.56
N VAL A 315 0.56 -13.82 -5.24
CA VAL A 315 1.46 -13.05 -4.37
C VAL A 315 2.19 -13.95 -3.36
N ALA A 316 3.42 -13.59 -3.01
CA ALA A 316 4.09 -14.21 -1.88
C ALA A 316 3.58 -13.62 -0.55
N ARG A 317 3.45 -14.46 0.48
CA ARG A 317 3.20 -14.02 1.85
C ARG A 317 4.35 -13.16 2.35
N GLY A 318 4.05 -12.07 3.04
CA GLY A 318 5.05 -11.10 3.46
C GLY A 318 4.76 -10.46 4.80
N ASP A 319 4.48 -9.17 4.78
CA ASP A 319 4.31 -8.32 5.96
C ASP A 319 2.87 -8.25 6.50
N GLY A 320 1.95 -9.03 5.95
CA GLY A 320 0.53 -9.07 6.32
C GLY A 320 -0.36 -8.21 5.41
N THR A 321 0.18 -7.31 4.62
CA THR A 321 -0.64 -6.46 3.73
C THR A 321 -1.23 -7.26 2.57
N GLN A 322 -0.50 -8.23 2.04
CA GLN A 322 -0.99 -9.13 1.00
C GLN A 322 -2.05 -10.09 1.51
N GLU A 323 -1.91 -10.58 2.75
CA GLU A 323 -2.87 -11.48 3.39
C GLU A 323 -4.24 -10.83 3.59
N ASP A 324 -4.30 -9.52 3.80
CA ASP A 324 -5.57 -8.78 3.90
C ASP A 324 -6.24 -8.54 2.54
N LEU A 325 -5.46 -8.44 1.46
CA LEU A 325 -5.94 -8.18 0.10
C LEU A 325 -6.33 -9.46 -0.63
N VAL A 326 -5.49 -10.50 -0.55
CA VAL A 326 -5.60 -11.69 -1.39
C VAL A 326 -6.26 -12.82 -0.64
N ARG A 327 -7.34 -13.35 -1.22
CA ARG A 327 -8.19 -14.42 -0.69
C ARG A 327 -8.35 -15.52 -1.76
N PRO A 328 -8.79 -16.74 -1.40
CA PRO A 328 -9.00 -17.81 -2.37
C PRO A 328 -9.92 -17.45 -3.54
N GLU A 329 -10.83 -16.48 -3.33
CA GLU A 329 -11.81 -16.02 -4.31
C GLU A 329 -11.22 -15.05 -5.34
N ASN A 330 -10.09 -14.40 -5.05
CA ASN A 330 -9.51 -13.36 -5.90
C ASN A 330 -8.02 -13.57 -6.25
N GLY A 331 -7.40 -14.63 -5.76
CA GLY A 331 -5.97 -14.89 -6.03
C GLY A 331 -5.39 -16.04 -5.25
N TRP A 332 -4.07 -16.15 -5.33
CA TRP A 332 -3.28 -17.17 -4.67
C TRP A 332 -2.20 -16.52 -3.79
N GLN A 333 -2.06 -17.04 -2.59
CA GLN A 333 -0.97 -16.70 -1.68
C GLN A 333 0.01 -17.88 -1.60
N ILE A 334 1.22 -17.68 -2.04
CA ILE A 334 2.29 -18.68 -1.98
C ILE A 334 3.24 -18.37 -0.81
N ALA A 335 3.97 -19.39 -0.34
CA ALA A 335 5.06 -19.17 0.59
C ALA A 335 6.17 -18.35 -0.07
N SER A 336 6.76 -17.42 0.68
CA SER A 336 7.90 -16.65 0.17
C SER A 336 9.03 -17.59 -0.25
N ASP A 337 9.67 -17.25 -1.36
CA ASP A 337 10.84 -17.96 -1.88
C ASP A 337 10.58 -19.43 -2.28
N ASN A 338 9.33 -19.77 -2.61
CA ASN A 338 8.92 -21.11 -3.00
C ASN A 338 8.58 -21.16 -4.51
N LEU A 339 9.55 -21.56 -5.32
CA LEU A 339 9.40 -21.66 -6.78
C LEU A 339 8.36 -22.72 -7.19
N GLU A 340 8.33 -23.87 -6.51
CA GLU A 340 7.39 -24.94 -6.85
C GLU A 340 5.93 -24.54 -6.59
N ALA A 341 5.66 -23.87 -5.46
CA ALA A 341 4.35 -23.30 -5.20
C ALA A 341 3.94 -22.22 -6.23
N LEU A 342 4.91 -21.46 -6.74
CA LEU A 342 4.64 -20.49 -7.82
C LEU A 342 4.30 -21.19 -9.13
N LYS A 343 5.04 -22.23 -9.52
CA LYS A 343 4.76 -23.05 -10.72
C LYS A 343 3.37 -23.66 -10.68
N GLU A 344 3.02 -24.25 -9.54
CA GLU A 344 1.70 -24.85 -9.33
C GLU A 344 0.57 -23.80 -9.43
N ALA A 345 0.70 -22.68 -8.70
CA ALA A 345 -0.29 -21.59 -8.73
C ALA A 345 -0.45 -21.00 -10.14
N LEU A 346 0.67 -20.78 -10.86
CA LEU A 346 0.66 -20.27 -12.22
C LEU A 346 0.00 -21.27 -13.20
N GLY A 347 0.33 -22.54 -13.12
CA GLY A 347 -0.29 -23.59 -13.93
C GLY A 347 -1.81 -23.69 -13.70
N LEU A 348 -2.26 -23.67 -12.44
CA LEU A 348 -3.67 -23.67 -12.08
C LEU A 348 -4.39 -22.40 -12.58
N ALA A 349 -3.76 -21.23 -12.45
CA ALA A 349 -4.33 -19.98 -12.89
C ALA A 349 -4.53 -19.93 -14.41
N LEU A 350 -3.54 -20.34 -15.17
CA LEU A 350 -3.57 -20.29 -16.65
C LEU A 350 -4.42 -21.40 -17.28
N SER A 351 -4.81 -22.43 -16.53
CA SER A 351 -5.64 -23.54 -17.04
C SER A 351 -7.12 -23.23 -17.16
N ASP A 352 -7.63 -22.17 -16.48
CA ASP A 352 -9.06 -21.81 -16.46
C ASP A 352 -9.25 -20.28 -16.60
N PRO A 353 -9.32 -19.76 -17.84
CA PRO A 353 -9.52 -18.33 -18.09
C PRO A 353 -10.82 -17.77 -17.52
N ASP A 354 -11.89 -18.57 -17.46
CA ASP A 354 -13.17 -18.13 -16.91
C ASP A 354 -13.10 -17.97 -15.39
N ARG A 355 -12.37 -18.87 -14.72
CA ARG A 355 -12.05 -18.71 -13.30
C ARG A 355 -11.23 -17.44 -13.06
N LEU A 356 -10.22 -17.16 -13.88
CA LEU A 356 -9.44 -15.92 -13.76
C LEU A 356 -10.33 -14.69 -13.81
N ARG A 357 -11.30 -14.64 -14.71
CA ARG A 357 -12.24 -13.51 -14.81
C ARG A 357 -13.11 -13.35 -13.58
N ARG A 358 -13.68 -14.45 -13.07
CA ARG A 358 -14.46 -14.41 -11.82
C ARG A 358 -13.63 -13.93 -10.65
N MET A 359 -12.40 -14.43 -10.52
CA MET A 359 -11.45 -14.01 -9.48
C MET A 359 -11.05 -12.53 -9.64
N GLY A 360 -10.91 -12.05 -10.88
CA GLY A 360 -10.66 -10.64 -11.17
C GLY A 360 -11.80 -9.74 -10.72
N GLN A 361 -13.06 -10.14 -10.92
CA GLN A 361 -14.21 -9.40 -10.41
C GLN A 361 -14.21 -9.31 -8.88
N GLU A 362 -13.88 -10.42 -8.19
CA GLU A 362 -13.74 -10.40 -6.73
C GLU A 362 -12.54 -9.57 -6.27
N ALA A 363 -11.43 -9.56 -7.01
CA ALA A 363 -10.31 -8.68 -6.74
C ALA A 363 -10.72 -7.20 -6.81
N TYR A 364 -11.46 -6.83 -7.86
CA TYR A 364 -12.03 -5.48 -7.99
C TYR A 364 -12.97 -5.14 -6.82
N ARG A 365 -13.89 -6.05 -6.44
CA ARG A 365 -14.83 -5.82 -5.35
C ARG A 365 -14.10 -5.52 -4.03
N VAL A 366 -13.04 -6.27 -3.70
CA VAL A 366 -12.24 -6.03 -2.49
C VAL A 366 -11.66 -4.62 -2.48
N VAL A 367 -11.14 -4.12 -3.61
CA VAL A 367 -10.62 -2.75 -3.68
C VAL A 367 -11.75 -1.73 -3.64
N ALA A 368 -12.83 -1.94 -4.37
CA ALA A 368 -13.94 -1.01 -4.43
C ALA A 368 -14.66 -0.84 -3.08
N GLU A 369 -14.78 -1.90 -2.29
CA GLU A 369 -15.60 -1.90 -1.08
C GLU A 369 -14.78 -1.88 0.21
N GLU A 370 -13.60 -2.52 0.25
CA GLU A 370 -12.92 -2.83 1.50
C GLU A 370 -11.54 -2.17 1.65
N VAL A 371 -10.75 -2.10 0.57
CA VAL A 371 -9.34 -1.66 0.64
C VAL A 371 -9.06 -0.60 -0.40
N ASN A 372 -9.35 0.64 -0.06
CA ASN A 372 -9.11 1.83 -0.88
C ASN A 372 -8.69 3.01 0.01
N ILE A 373 -8.28 4.11 -0.61
CA ILE A 373 -7.83 5.31 0.11
C ILE A 373 -8.94 5.88 0.99
N GLU A 374 -10.18 5.89 0.51
CA GLU A 374 -11.33 6.44 1.24
C GLU A 374 -11.62 5.64 2.51
N GLU A 375 -11.58 4.30 2.42
CA GLU A 375 -11.75 3.44 3.58
C GLU A 375 -10.57 3.57 4.56
N MET A 376 -9.35 3.71 4.05
CA MET A 376 -8.19 4.00 4.87
C MET A 376 -8.37 5.32 5.63
N VAL A 377 -8.81 6.39 4.96
CA VAL A 377 -9.08 7.70 5.58
C VAL A 377 -10.19 7.61 6.62
N ARG A 378 -11.27 6.85 6.34
CA ARG A 378 -12.35 6.63 7.30
C ARG A 378 -11.83 6.10 8.63
N VAL A 379 -10.96 5.10 8.60
CA VAL A 379 -10.35 4.53 9.81
C VAL A 379 -9.45 5.54 10.53
N PHE A 380 -8.70 6.37 9.81
CA PHE A 380 -7.89 7.43 10.42
C PHE A 380 -8.76 8.46 11.14
N VAL A 381 -9.86 8.89 10.54
CA VAL A 381 -10.81 9.82 11.14
C VAL A 381 -11.50 9.20 12.36
N GLU A 382 -11.87 7.92 12.27
CA GLU A 382 -12.44 7.17 13.39
C GLU A 382 -11.48 7.12 14.58
N ALA A 383 -10.21 6.77 14.35
CA ALA A 383 -9.18 6.73 15.38
C ALA A 383 -8.96 8.13 16.01
N LEU A 384 -8.88 9.18 15.21
CA LEU A 384 -8.74 10.56 15.69
C LEU A 384 -9.94 11.02 16.54
N ASN A 385 -11.16 10.73 16.11
CA ASN A 385 -12.37 11.07 16.86
C ASN A 385 -12.48 10.30 18.18
N LYS A 386 -12.03 9.03 18.20
CA LYS A 386 -12.02 8.21 19.40
C LYS A 386 -11.09 8.71 20.48
N VAL A 387 -9.89 9.18 20.10
CA VAL A 387 -8.90 9.68 21.07
C VAL A 387 -9.10 11.17 21.40
N GLY A 388 -9.88 11.90 20.63
CA GLY A 388 -10.18 13.33 20.84
C GLY A 388 -11.38 13.60 21.75
N GLN A 389 -12.08 12.55 22.18
CA GLN A 389 -13.16 12.58 23.18
C GLN A 389 -12.59 12.50 24.58
#